data_517f246a682f409991897d1fa96ab58a
#
_entry.id   517f246a682f409991897d1fa96ab58a
#
_cell.length_a   1.000
_cell.length_b   1.000
_cell.length_c   1.000
_cell.angle_alpha   90.00
_cell.angle_beta   90.00
_cell.angle_gamma   90.00
#
_symmetry.space_group_name_H-M   'P 1'
#
loop_
_entity.id
_entity.type
_entity.pdbx_description
1 polymer ?
#
loop_
_entity_poly.entity_id
_entity_poly.type
_entity_poly.pdbx_seq_one_letter_code
_entity_poly.pdbx_strand_id
1 'polypeptide(L)'
;RGGAEGMVGVVGAWRSGGAGLLRRLNAHPEVELVGFSSRKYEGRPLEAAWPQLWDGRLFAAQEEVLERAEVVFLALPNGLSMEIAPEALKAGKRVVDLSGDFRLPPEVYEAWYRIPHKSPDLYREAVYGLPELHREELKGARLVANPGCYVTAATLALAPLAAEGVLKGAFVVGLSGVSGAGREAEGTAFAEVNENLKPYKAGGTHRHIPEMERNLGRILAQGRRVRTHGEARAVRLSFTPHLVPMTRGILVTAEAEVEGA
;
A
#
# COMPACT_ATOMS: atom_id res chain seq x y z
N ARG A 1 -32.71 -6.29 -2.23
CA ARG A 1 -31.35 -6.03 -1.71
C ARG A 1 -31.40 -4.67 -1.03
N GLY A 2 -31.57 -4.63 0.30
CA GLY A 2 -31.79 -3.41 1.08
C GLY A 2 -30.76 -3.34 2.23
N GLY A 3 -29.48 -3.41 1.93
CA GLY A 3 -28.41 -3.02 2.81
C GLY A 3 -27.89 -1.64 2.35
N ALA A 4 -27.58 -0.75 3.26
CA ALA A 4 -26.95 0.52 2.91
C ALA A 4 -25.60 0.22 2.23
N GLU A 5 -25.54 0.43 0.92
CA GLU A 5 -24.30 0.32 0.17
C GLU A 5 -23.40 1.48 0.60
N GLY A 6 -22.16 1.19 1.02
CA GLY A 6 -21.22 2.23 1.39
C GLY A 6 -20.78 3.02 0.16
N MET A 7 -20.94 4.34 0.19
CA MET A 7 -20.54 5.24 -0.88
C MET A 7 -19.03 5.41 -0.93
N VAL A 8 -18.40 4.91 -2.00
CA VAL A 8 -16.93 4.89 -2.14
C VAL A 8 -16.48 5.78 -3.29
N GLY A 9 -15.47 6.59 -3.05
CA GLY A 9 -14.79 7.42 -4.05
C GLY A 9 -13.31 7.05 -4.20
N VAL A 10 -12.75 7.25 -5.39
CA VAL A 10 -11.33 7.01 -5.68
C VAL A 10 -10.67 8.28 -6.22
N VAL A 11 -9.72 8.82 -5.50
CA VAL A 11 -8.90 9.96 -5.94
C VAL A 11 -7.58 9.44 -6.54
N GLY A 12 -7.24 9.86 -7.76
CA GLY A 12 -6.04 9.42 -8.45
C GLY A 12 -6.19 8.12 -9.24
N ALA A 13 -7.37 7.79 -9.72
CA ALA A 13 -7.75 6.51 -10.31
C ALA A 13 -7.05 6.14 -11.64
N TRP A 14 -6.31 7.05 -12.29
CA TRP A 14 -5.65 6.78 -13.56
C TRP A 14 -4.35 5.95 -13.47
N ARG A 15 -3.82 5.76 -12.25
CA ARG A 15 -2.63 4.92 -12.02
C ARG A 15 -2.98 3.43 -12.02
N SER A 16 -1.97 2.56 -12.18
CA SER A 16 -2.16 1.11 -12.25
C SER A 16 -2.92 0.53 -11.04
N GLY A 17 -2.63 1.04 -9.83
CA GLY A 17 -3.36 0.68 -8.61
C GLY A 17 -4.83 1.10 -8.66
N GLY A 18 -5.11 2.29 -9.22
CA GLY A 18 -6.48 2.81 -9.36
C GLY A 18 -7.35 1.93 -10.26
N ALA A 19 -6.85 1.50 -11.42
CA ALA A 19 -7.61 0.62 -12.31
C ALA A 19 -7.97 -0.73 -11.65
N GLY A 20 -7.01 -1.32 -10.94
CA GLY A 20 -7.23 -2.56 -10.19
C GLY A 20 -8.28 -2.39 -9.09
N LEU A 21 -8.25 -1.25 -8.40
CA LEU A 21 -9.20 -0.88 -7.36
C LEU A 21 -10.60 -0.64 -7.94
N LEU A 22 -10.74 0.16 -9.00
CA LEU A 22 -12.03 0.40 -9.67
C LEU A 22 -12.73 -0.90 -10.08
N ARG A 23 -11.99 -1.85 -10.66
CA ARG A 23 -12.54 -3.16 -11.03
C ARG A 23 -13.08 -3.92 -9.83
N ARG A 24 -12.39 -3.89 -8.69
CA ARG A 24 -12.81 -4.58 -7.46
C ARG A 24 -14.01 -3.90 -6.81
N LEU A 25 -14.01 -2.57 -6.75
CA LEU A 25 -15.11 -1.79 -6.18
C LEU A 25 -16.40 -1.94 -7.00
N ASN A 26 -16.31 -1.90 -8.33
CA ASN A 26 -17.46 -2.12 -9.21
C ASN A 26 -18.08 -3.53 -9.05
N ALA A 27 -17.30 -4.52 -8.68
CA ALA A 27 -17.77 -5.88 -8.45
C ALA A 27 -18.17 -6.17 -7.00
N HIS A 28 -17.97 -5.21 -6.09
CA HIS A 28 -18.21 -5.43 -4.66
C HIS A 28 -19.71 -5.31 -4.34
N PRO A 29 -20.33 -6.32 -3.68
CA PRO A 29 -21.77 -6.36 -3.49
C PRO A 29 -22.34 -5.33 -2.50
N GLU A 30 -21.50 -4.72 -1.67
CA GLU A 30 -21.89 -3.78 -0.61
C GLU A 30 -21.29 -2.38 -0.82
N VAL A 31 -20.84 -2.08 -2.04
CA VAL A 31 -20.20 -0.80 -2.39
C VAL A 31 -20.90 -0.16 -3.57
N GLU A 32 -21.25 1.11 -3.41
CA GLU A 32 -21.59 2.00 -4.50
C GLU A 32 -20.37 2.86 -4.84
N LEU A 33 -19.77 2.68 -6.01
CA LEU A 33 -18.70 3.55 -6.51
C LEU A 33 -19.30 4.85 -7.04
N VAL A 34 -19.31 5.90 -6.19
CA VAL A 34 -19.97 7.18 -6.48
C VAL A 34 -19.16 8.11 -7.37
N GLY A 35 -17.85 7.86 -7.54
CA GLY A 35 -17.00 8.64 -8.43
C GLY A 35 -15.53 8.25 -8.34
N PHE A 36 -14.78 8.67 -9.35
CA PHE A 36 -13.33 8.56 -9.40
C PHE A 36 -12.76 9.79 -10.11
N SER A 37 -11.60 10.26 -9.64
CA SER A 37 -11.00 11.49 -10.17
C SER A 37 -9.58 11.27 -10.70
N SER A 38 -9.18 12.18 -11.59
CA SER A 38 -7.81 12.26 -12.08
C SER A 38 -7.58 13.66 -12.67
N ARG A 39 -6.61 14.42 -12.17
CA ARG A 39 -6.26 15.73 -12.77
C ARG A 39 -5.93 15.63 -14.25
N LYS A 40 -5.32 14.52 -14.70
CA LYS A 40 -4.91 14.31 -16.11
C LYS A 40 -6.08 14.01 -17.05
N TYR A 41 -7.15 13.41 -16.51
CA TYR A 41 -8.27 12.88 -17.31
C TYR A 41 -9.62 13.46 -16.91
N GLU A 42 -9.68 14.50 -16.10
CA GLU A 42 -10.93 15.15 -15.69
C GLU A 42 -11.83 15.48 -16.89
N GLY A 43 -13.10 15.17 -16.79
CA GLY A 43 -14.08 15.30 -17.84
C GLY A 43 -13.96 14.31 -19.01
N ARG A 44 -12.97 13.43 -19.00
CA ARG A 44 -12.77 12.39 -20.03
C ARG A 44 -13.34 11.05 -19.57
N PRO A 45 -13.78 10.18 -20.50
CA PRO A 45 -14.29 8.86 -20.14
C PRO A 45 -13.19 7.97 -19.55
N LEU A 46 -13.57 7.02 -18.70
CA LEU A 46 -12.65 6.08 -18.05
C LEU A 46 -11.79 5.34 -19.06
N GLU A 47 -12.34 5.01 -20.20
CA GLU A 47 -11.68 4.33 -21.32
C GLU A 47 -10.50 5.11 -21.90
N ALA A 48 -10.50 6.44 -21.76
CA ALA A 48 -9.37 7.28 -22.19
C ALA A 48 -8.09 6.99 -21.41
N ALA A 49 -8.23 6.57 -20.15
CA ALA A 49 -7.11 6.12 -19.32
C ALA A 49 -6.92 4.60 -19.38
N TRP A 50 -8.02 3.85 -19.42
CA TRP A 50 -8.07 2.39 -19.30
C TRP A 50 -9.02 1.79 -20.32
N PRO A 51 -8.60 1.56 -21.58
CA PRO A 51 -9.47 1.06 -22.64
C PRO A 51 -10.18 -0.27 -22.32
N GLN A 52 -9.61 -1.06 -21.40
CA GLN A 52 -10.20 -2.33 -20.96
C GLN A 52 -11.23 -2.19 -19.83
N LEU A 53 -11.43 -0.99 -19.30
CA LEU A 53 -12.46 -0.71 -18.29
C LEU A 53 -13.56 0.15 -18.91
N TRP A 54 -14.44 -0.49 -19.62
CA TRP A 54 -15.55 0.19 -20.27
C TRP A 54 -16.74 0.27 -19.33
N ASP A 55 -17.11 1.47 -18.87
CA ASP A 55 -18.31 1.68 -18.06
C ASP A 55 -19.07 3.00 -18.39
N GLY A 56 -18.55 3.78 -19.32
CA GLY A 56 -19.18 5.01 -19.81
C GLY A 56 -19.11 6.21 -18.85
N ARG A 57 -18.55 6.05 -17.64
CA ARG A 57 -18.42 7.14 -16.67
C ARG A 57 -17.22 8.03 -16.99
N LEU A 58 -17.35 9.32 -16.62
CA LEU A 58 -16.26 10.28 -16.76
C LEU A 58 -15.44 10.37 -15.46
N PHE A 59 -14.19 10.74 -15.60
CA PHE A 59 -13.40 11.22 -14.47
C PHE A 59 -14.00 12.52 -13.95
N ALA A 60 -14.50 12.51 -12.73
CA ALA A 60 -15.07 13.68 -12.06
C ALA A 60 -13.98 14.59 -11.49
N ALA A 61 -14.34 15.80 -11.11
CA ALA A 61 -13.51 16.67 -10.30
C ALA A 61 -13.24 16.01 -8.92
N GLN A 62 -12.07 16.27 -8.35
CA GLN A 62 -11.70 15.67 -7.05
C GLN A 62 -12.69 16.06 -5.96
N GLU A 63 -13.10 17.31 -5.94
CA GLU A 63 -14.03 17.89 -4.97
C GLU A 63 -15.38 17.19 -5.02
N GLU A 64 -15.90 16.91 -6.21
CA GLU A 64 -17.15 16.17 -6.39
C GLU A 64 -17.06 14.74 -5.83
N VAL A 65 -15.95 14.04 -6.08
CA VAL A 65 -15.71 12.69 -5.54
C VAL A 65 -15.65 12.74 -4.01
N LEU A 66 -14.93 13.71 -3.45
CA LEU A 66 -14.83 13.89 -2.00
C LEU A 66 -16.17 14.23 -1.37
N GLU A 67 -17.00 15.05 -1.99
CA GLU A 67 -18.32 15.42 -1.45
C GLU A 67 -19.23 14.22 -1.33
N ARG A 68 -19.32 13.41 -2.39
CA ARG A 68 -20.25 12.28 -2.48
C ARG A 68 -19.84 11.03 -1.70
N ALA A 69 -18.54 10.81 -1.48
CA ALA A 69 -18.04 9.59 -0.86
C ALA A 69 -18.10 9.63 0.66
N GLU A 70 -18.40 8.49 1.29
CA GLU A 70 -18.22 8.22 2.72
C GLU A 70 -16.84 7.61 3.00
N VAL A 71 -16.36 6.77 2.08
CA VAL A 71 -15.03 6.15 2.11
C VAL A 71 -14.24 6.61 0.89
N VAL A 72 -13.06 7.15 1.10
CA VAL A 72 -12.20 7.68 0.06
C VAL A 72 -10.91 6.88 -0.04
N PHE A 73 -10.65 6.31 -1.21
CA PHE A 73 -9.36 5.73 -1.54
C PHE A 73 -8.46 6.77 -2.20
N LEU A 74 -7.27 6.97 -1.64
CA LEU A 74 -6.24 7.86 -2.19
C LEU A 74 -5.20 7.04 -2.97
N ALA A 75 -5.32 7.01 -4.30
CA ALA A 75 -4.37 6.33 -5.19
C ALA A 75 -3.38 7.34 -5.80
N LEU A 76 -2.71 8.10 -4.94
CA LEU A 76 -1.89 9.26 -5.27
C LEU A 76 -0.38 8.97 -5.19
N PRO A 77 0.46 9.81 -5.82
CA PRO A 77 1.89 9.86 -5.52
C PRO A 77 2.14 10.17 -4.05
N ASN A 78 3.29 9.70 -3.53
CA ASN A 78 3.71 10.03 -2.18
C ASN A 78 3.81 11.55 -1.99
N GLY A 79 3.44 12.03 -0.83
CA GLY A 79 3.39 13.44 -0.45
C GLY A 79 2.05 14.13 -0.67
N LEU A 80 1.18 13.58 -1.55
CA LEU A 80 -0.12 14.21 -1.84
C LEU A 80 -1.25 13.74 -0.93
N SER A 81 -1.20 12.50 -0.44
CA SER A 81 -2.23 12.01 0.49
C SER A 81 -2.22 12.79 1.82
N MET A 82 -1.06 13.28 2.25
CA MET A 82 -0.93 14.13 3.43
C MET A 82 -1.64 15.49 3.32
N GLU A 83 -1.95 15.93 2.10
CA GLU A 83 -2.68 17.18 1.86
C GLU A 83 -4.20 16.95 1.83
N ILE A 84 -4.64 15.80 1.34
CA ILE A 84 -6.07 15.50 1.12
C ILE A 84 -6.69 14.78 2.32
N ALA A 85 -5.97 13.87 2.95
CA ALA A 85 -6.48 13.08 4.06
C ALA A 85 -6.98 13.92 5.24
N PRO A 86 -6.28 14.99 5.68
CA PRO A 86 -6.77 15.83 6.79
C PRO A 86 -8.16 16.41 6.54
N GLU A 87 -8.39 16.95 5.35
CA GLU A 87 -9.67 17.56 4.99
C GLU A 87 -10.78 16.51 4.87
N ALA A 88 -10.50 15.35 4.28
CA ALA A 88 -11.45 14.27 4.18
C ALA A 88 -11.87 13.74 5.58
N LEU A 89 -10.90 13.54 6.48
CA LEU A 89 -11.15 13.10 7.86
C LEU A 89 -11.93 14.14 8.68
N LYS A 90 -11.62 15.43 8.50
CA LYS A 90 -12.34 16.53 9.13
C LYS A 90 -13.79 16.60 8.65
N ALA A 91 -14.04 16.28 7.38
CA ALA A 91 -15.38 16.15 6.82
C ALA A 91 -16.11 14.85 7.24
N GLY A 92 -15.57 14.09 8.18
CA GLY A 92 -16.19 12.88 8.72
C GLY A 92 -16.03 11.63 7.87
N LYS A 93 -15.23 11.69 6.80
CA LYS A 93 -15.03 10.55 5.89
C LYS A 93 -14.00 9.56 6.45
N ARG A 94 -14.05 8.33 5.95
CA ARG A 94 -12.99 7.33 6.14
C ARG A 94 -12.03 7.38 4.96
N VAL A 95 -10.75 7.23 5.22
CA VAL A 95 -9.69 7.34 4.21
C VAL A 95 -8.87 6.05 4.17
N VAL A 96 -8.67 5.49 2.97
CA VAL A 96 -7.72 4.41 2.71
C VAL A 96 -6.63 4.95 1.79
N ASP A 97 -5.43 5.15 2.34
CA ASP A 97 -4.29 5.67 1.60
C ASP A 97 -3.43 4.55 1.02
N LEU A 98 -3.26 4.57 -0.32
CA LEU A 98 -2.43 3.62 -1.04
C LEU A 98 -0.98 4.10 -1.22
N SER A 99 -0.69 5.35 -0.82
CA SER A 99 0.68 5.89 -0.85
C SER A 99 1.53 5.39 0.33
N GLY A 100 2.77 5.85 0.41
CA GLY A 100 3.65 5.58 1.55
C GLY A 100 3.44 6.50 2.76
N ASP A 101 2.58 7.52 2.62
CA ASP A 101 2.56 8.71 3.46
C ASP A 101 2.27 8.46 4.95
N PHE A 102 1.48 7.43 5.26
CA PHE A 102 1.09 7.11 6.63
C PHE A 102 1.59 5.74 7.14
N ARG A 103 2.52 5.11 6.43
CA ARG A 103 3.01 3.75 6.78
C ARG A 103 4.12 3.75 7.82
N LEU A 104 4.91 4.82 7.86
CA LEU A 104 6.14 4.92 8.66
C LEU A 104 6.08 6.13 9.61
N PRO A 105 6.82 6.10 10.73
CA PRO A 105 7.04 7.31 11.54
C PRO A 105 7.55 8.46 10.64
N PRO A 106 7.14 9.71 10.90
CA PRO A 106 7.50 10.85 10.06
C PRO A 106 9.00 10.97 9.77
N GLU A 107 9.84 10.80 10.78
CA GLU A 107 11.29 10.87 10.65
C GLU A 107 11.86 9.75 9.76
N VAL A 108 11.30 8.56 9.81
CA VAL A 108 11.70 7.43 8.97
C VAL A 108 11.20 7.64 7.55
N TYR A 109 9.96 8.11 7.39
CA TYR A 109 9.40 8.46 6.09
C TYR A 109 10.26 9.51 5.39
N GLU A 110 10.59 10.62 6.05
CA GLU A 110 11.42 11.69 5.49
C GLU A 110 12.80 11.20 5.09
N ALA A 111 13.43 10.35 5.90
CA ALA A 111 14.73 9.77 5.61
C ALA A 111 14.73 8.91 4.35
N TRP A 112 13.67 8.12 4.12
CA TRP A 112 13.60 7.14 3.03
C TRP A 112 12.91 7.66 1.78
N TYR A 113 11.88 8.48 1.92
CA TYR A 113 11.12 9.03 0.78
C TYR A 113 11.67 10.37 0.29
N ARG A 114 12.46 11.07 1.10
CA ARG A 114 13.03 12.40 0.82
C ARG A 114 11.92 13.45 0.59
N ILE A 115 10.82 13.31 1.28
CA ILE A 115 9.65 14.20 1.24
C ILE A 115 9.34 14.60 2.68
N PRO A 116 9.21 15.90 3.00
CA PRO A 116 8.79 16.35 4.33
C PRO A 116 7.41 15.80 4.69
N HIS A 117 7.23 15.33 5.91
CA HIS A 117 5.95 14.82 6.37
C HIS A 117 5.04 15.96 6.82
N LYS A 118 3.96 16.23 6.06
CA LYS A 118 3.06 17.37 6.28
C LYS A 118 1.99 17.14 7.34
N SER A 119 1.75 15.90 7.74
CA SER A 119 0.65 15.51 8.66
C SER A 119 1.12 14.47 9.69
N PRO A 120 2.14 14.81 10.54
CA PRO A 120 2.75 13.84 11.45
C PRO A 120 1.79 13.30 12.51
N ASP A 121 0.79 14.08 12.94
CA ASP A 121 -0.19 13.64 13.91
C ASP A 121 -1.12 12.56 13.36
N LEU A 122 -1.51 12.65 12.08
CA LEU A 122 -2.33 11.65 11.43
C LEU A 122 -1.64 10.28 11.29
N TYR A 123 -0.32 10.23 11.22
CA TYR A 123 0.41 8.98 11.27
C TYR A 123 0.07 8.16 12.52
N ARG A 124 -0.11 8.82 13.68
CA ARG A 124 -0.44 8.15 14.95
C ARG A 124 -1.87 7.60 14.97
N GLU A 125 -2.76 8.19 14.20
CA GLU A 125 -4.16 7.76 14.06
C GLU A 125 -4.33 6.66 13.01
N ALA A 126 -3.36 6.52 12.08
CA ALA A 126 -3.44 5.59 10.98
C ALA A 126 -3.32 4.13 11.46
N VAL A 127 -4.29 3.31 11.06
CA VAL A 127 -4.23 1.86 11.24
C VAL A 127 -3.54 1.23 10.03
N TYR A 128 -2.62 0.32 10.29
CA TYR A 128 -1.91 -0.36 9.21
C TYR A 128 -2.82 -1.38 8.51
N GLY A 129 -2.98 -1.22 7.19
CA GLY A 129 -4.00 -1.85 6.37
C GLY A 129 -3.67 -3.27 5.91
N LEU A 130 -3.23 -4.15 6.80
CA LEU A 130 -3.00 -5.57 6.54
C LEU A 130 -4.02 -6.41 7.33
N PRO A 131 -5.19 -6.74 6.76
CA PRO A 131 -6.30 -7.37 7.48
C PRO A 131 -5.95 -8.71 8.12
N GLU A 132 -5.01 -9.44 7.56
CA GLU A 132 -4.54 -10.73 8.09
C GLU A 132 -3.93 -10.58 9.50
N LEU A 133 -3.41 -9.40 9.83
CA LEU A 133 -2.74 -9.11 11.09
C LEU A 133 -3.49 -8.09 11.96
N HIS A 134 -4.30 -7.20 11.35
CA HIS A 134 -4.91 -6.03 12.01
C HIS A 134 -6.43 -5.93 11.81
N ARG A 135 -7.11 -7.06 11.59
CA ARG A 135 -8.55 -7.06 11.26
C ARG A 135 -9.43 -6.32 12.26
N GLU A 136 -9.20 -6.52 13.54
CA GLU A 136 -10.04 -5.90 14.57
C GLU A 136 -9.83 -4.38 14.67
N GLU A 137 -8.59 -3.95 14.55
CA GLU A 137 -8.23 -2.52 14.56
C GLU A 137 -8.82 -1.78 13.34
N LEU A 138 -8.87 -2.46 12.19
CA LEU A 138 -9.39 -1.88 10.94
C LEU A 138 -10.89 -1.62 10.98
N LYS A 139 -11.68 -2.34 11.78
CA LYS A 139 -13.14 -2.15 11.89
C LYS A 139 -13.52 -0.74 12.33
N GLY A 140 -12.73 -0.12 13.21
CA GLY A 140 -12.96 1.23 13.71
C GLY A 140 -12.10 2.31 13.03
N ALA A 141 -11.24 1.95 12.10
CA ALA A 141 -10.27 2.86 11.52
C ALA A 141 -10.93 3.98 10.71
N ARG A 142 -10.48 5.21 10.95
CA ARG A 142 -10.84 6.37 10.13
C ARG A 142 -9.81 6.62 9.03
N LEU A 143 -8.54 6.33 9.30
CA LEU A 143 -7.43 6.38 8.35
C LEU A 143 -6.75 5.04 8.30
N VAL A 144 -6.66 4.47 7.11
CA VAL A 144 -5.96 3.19 6.85
C VAL A 144 -4.75 3.45 5.99
N ALA A 145 -3.57 3.07 6.47
CA ALA A 145 -2.33 3.07 5.71
C ALA A 145 -2.16 1.72 5.00
N ASN A 146 -2.52 1.64 3.73
CA ASN A 146 -2.41 0.40 2.95
C ASN A 146 -0.95 0.03 2.69
N PRO A 147 -0.52 -1.23 2.90
CA PRO A 147 0.87 -1.67 2.81
C PRO A 147 1.52 -1.46 1.44
N GLY A 148 2.84 -1.37 1.41
CA GLY A 148 3.62 -1.57 0.19
C GLY A 148 3.45 -2.99 -0.36
N CYS A 149 3.52 -3.13 -1.69
CA CYS A 149 3.24 -4.41 -2.35
C CYS A 149 4.22 -5.53 -1.95
N TYR A 150 5.52 -5.28 -1.96
CA TYR A 150 6.52 -6.23 -1.45
C TYR A 150 6.40 -6.43 0.06
N VAL A 151 6.01 -5.39 0.78
CA VAL A 151 5.84 -5.45 2.25
C VAL A 151 4.75 -6.43 2.61
N THR A 152 3.62 -6.41 1.91
CA THR A 152 2.54 -7.37 2.10
C THR A 152 3.06 -8.80 1.95
N ALA A 153 3.73 -9.11 0.84
CA ALA A 153 4.21 -10.46 0.56
C ALA A 153 5.26 -10.92 1.59
N ALA A 154 6.28 -10.10 1.87
CA ALA A 154 7.37 -10.45 2.78
C ALA A 154 6.90 -10.52 4.25
N THR A 155 6.04 -9.58 4.68
CA THR A 155 5.50 -9.60 6.04
C THR A 155 4.68 -10.87 6.28
N LEU A 156 3.77 -11.23 5.37
CA LEU A 156 2.95 -12.43 5.51
C LEU A 156 3.79 -13.72 5.48
N ALA A 157 4.85 -13.77 4.67
CA ALA A 157 5.75 -14.92 4.62
C ALA A 157 6.52 -15.13 5.94
N LEU A 158 6.94 -14.04 6.61
CA LEU A 158 7.78 -14.09 7.80
C LEU A 158 7.00 -13.90 9.13
N ALA A 159 5.74 -13.46 9.06
CA ALA A 159 4.90 -13.22 10.24
C ALA A 159 4.78 -14.42 11.18
N PRO A 160 4.65 -15.67 10.72
CA PRO A 160 4.58 -16.83 11.61
C PRO A 160 5.83 -16.98 12.49
N LEU A 161 7.03 -16.78 11.93
CA LEU A 161 8.29 -16.85 12.69
C LEU A 161 8.43 -15.68 13.68
N ALA A 162 8.00 -14.50 13.26
CA ALA A 162 7.97 -13.32 14.13
C ALA A 162 6.97 -13.52 15.29
N ALA A 163 5.78 -14.07 15.03
CA ALA A 163 4.77 -14.35 16.04
C ALA A 163 5.21 -15.41 17.06
N GLU A 164 6.02 -16.38 16.64
CA GLU A 164 6.66 -17.33 17.56
C GLU A 164 7.81 -16.71 18.37
N GLY A 165 8.23 -15.49 18.05
CA GLY A 165 9.30 -14.79 18.76
C GLY A 165 10.70 -15.29 18.43
N VAL A 166 10.89 -16.00 17.31
CA VAL A 166 12.17 -16.62 16.95
C VAL A 166 12.90 -15.93 15.80
N LEU A 167 12.25 -15.02 15.07
CA LEU A 167 12.86 -14.34 13.93
C LEU A 167 13.95 -13.35 14.35
N LYS A 168 15.17 -13.49 13.82
CA LYS A 168 16.27 -12.53 13.99
C LYS A 168 16.45 -11.63 12.80
N GLY A 169 16.35 -12.20 11.61
CA GLY A 169 16.53 -11.51 10.35
C GLY A 169 16.18 -12.39 9.17
N ALA A 170 16.22 -11.83 7.98
CA ALA A 170 15.99 -12.61 6.76
C ALA A 170 16.68 -11.98 5.54
N PHE A 171 17.07 -12.85 4.62
CA PHE A 171 17.38 -12.47 3.25
C PHE A 171 16.14 -12.70 2.38
N VAL A 172 15.70 -11.64 1.69
CA VAL A 172 14.44 -11.65 0.93
C VAL A 172 14.69 -11.27 -0.51
N VAL A 173 14.29 -12.12 -1.43
CA VAL A 173 14.22 -11.85 -2.86
C VAL A 173 12.77 -11.65 -3.27
N GLY A 174 12.49 -10.54 -3.92
CA GLY A 174 11.16 -10.25 -4.45
C GLY A 174 11.15 -10.18 -5.98
N LEU A 175 10.26 -10.94 -6.62
CA LEU A 175 10.02 -10.91 -8.05
C LEU A 175 8.69 -10.25 -8.32
N SER A 176 8.68 -9.10 -9.01
CA SER A 176 7.46 -8.33 -9.29
C SER A 176 7.19 -8.19 -10.76
N GLY A 177 5.92 -8.36 -11.12
CA GLY A 177 5.43 -7.94 -12.42
C GLY A 177 5.54 -6.43 -12.62
N VAL A 178 5.64 -6.02 -13.88
CA VAL A 178 5.96 -4.64 -14.28
C VAL A 178 4.90 -3.60 -13.90
N SER A 179 3.65 -3.99 -13.73
CA SER A 179 2.58 -3.07 -13.33
C SER A 179 2.83 -2.41 -11.97
N GLY A 180 3.64 -3.05 -11.10
CA GLY A 180 4.03 -2.51 -9.80
C GLY A 180 4.96 -1.30 -9.88
N ALA A 181 5.72 -1.15 -10.96
CA ALA A 181 6.60 0.00 -11.18
C ALA A 181 5.83 1.29 -11.54
N GLY A 182 4.55 1.17 -11.92
CA GLY A 182 3.73 2.29 -12.36
C GLY A 182 3.67 2.44 -13.87
N ARG A 183 2.75 3.26 -14.35
CA ARG A 183 2.47 3.42 -15.80
C ARG A 183 3.51 4.23 -16.55
N GLU A 184 4.15 5.16 -15.87
CA GLU A 184 5.09 6.13 -16.45
C GLU A 184 6.54 5.88 -15.99
N ALA A 185 6.81 4.73 -15.39
CA ALA A 185 8.16 4.42 -14.96
C ALA A 185 9.03 4.09 -16.19
N GLU A 186 10.02 4.93 -16.43
CA GLU A 186 10.97 4.80 -17.53
C GLU A 186 11.77 3.49 -17.41
N GLY A 187 11.99 2.80 -18.54
CA GLY A 187 12.74 1.53 -18.57
C GLY A 187 12.06 0.36 -17.89
N THR A 188 10.74 0.42 -17.65
CA THR A 188 9.96 -0.64 -16.99
C THR A 188 8.73 -1.08 -17.79
N ALA A 189 8.62 -0.66 -19.05
CA ALA A 189 7.61 -1.17 -19.95
C ALA A 189 7.78 -2.68 -20.14
N PHE A 190 6.66 -3.41 -20.30
CA PHE A 190 6.71 -4.86 -20.44
C PHE A 190 7.67 -5.32 -21.56
N ALA A 191 7.68 -4.59 -22.70
CA ALA A 191 8.56 -4.90 -23.81
C ALA A 191 10.07 -4.81 -23.46
N GLU A 192 10.43 -3.95 -22.50
CA GLU A 192 11.82 -3.78 -22.07
C GLU A 192 12.25 -4.78 -20.99
N VAL A 193 11.29 -5.38 -20.31
CA VAL A 193 11.53 -6.40 -19.27
C VAL A 193 11.30 -7.80 -19.82
N ASN A 194 10.69 -7.93 -21.02
CA ASN A 194 10.44 -9.22 -21.63
C ASN A 194 11.74 -10.01 -21.81
N GLU A 195 11.70 -11.30 -21.44
CA GLU A 195 12.85 -12.22 -21.47
C GLU A 195 14.07 -11.74 -20.65
N ASN A 196 13.84 -10.85 -19.66
CA ASN A 196 14.89 -10.30 -18.82
C ASN A 196 14.47 -10.27 -17.34
N LEU A 197 15.45 -10.35 -16.44
CA LEU A 197 15.31 -10.17 -15.01
C LEU A 197 16.15 -8.96 -14.58
N LYS A 198 15.50 -7.94 -14.03
CA LYS A 198 16.18 -6.70 -13.65
C LYS A 198 16.12 -6.46 -12.15
N PRO A 199 17.22 -6.69 -11.41
CA PRO A 199 17.30 -6.23 -10.02
C PRO A 199 17.35 -4.70 -9.98
N TYR A 200 16.71 -4.10 -8.98
CA TYR A 200 16.74 -2.66 -8.78
C TYR A 200 16.77 -2.33 -7.29
N LYS A 201 17.28 -1.15 -6.94
CA LYS A 201 17.41 -0.70 -5.54
C LYS A 201 17.93 -1.76 -4.57
N ALA A 202 18.88 -2.58 -5.05
CA ALA A 202 19.61 -3.54 -4.23
C ALA A 202 20.54 -2.84 -3.21
N GLY A 203 21.17 -3.60 -2.33
CA GLY A 203 22.12 -3.06 -1.35
C GLY A 203 21.48 -2.21 -0.25
N GLY A 204 20.25 -2.55 0.16
CA GLY A 204 19.61 -1.89 1.29
C GLY A 204 18.97 -0.53 0.96
N THR A 205 18.75 -0.22 -0.33
CA THR A 205 18.27 1.11 -0.76
C THR A 205 16.76 1.18 -1.04
N HIS A 206 16.06 0.05 -0.97
CA HIS A 206 14.62 0.03 -1.26
C HIS A 206 13.80 0.52 -0.08
N ARG A 207 12.94 1.51 -0.31
CA ARG A 207 12.09 2.17 0.70
C ARG A 207 11.07 1.26 1.42
N HIS A 208 10.87 0.02 0.96
CA HIS A 208 10.03 -0.95 1.66
C HIS A 208 10.76 -1.67 2.81
N ILE A 209 12.08 -1.58 2.90
CA ILE A 209 12.86 -2.23 3.96
C ILE A 209 12.42 -1.77 5.36
N PRO A 210 12.42 -0.46 5.68
CA PRO A 210 12.03 -0.01 7.02
C PRO A 210 10.58 -0.36 7.36
N GLU A 211 9.70 -0.45 6.36
CA GLU A 211 8.31 -0.84 6.56
C GLU A 211 8.19 -2.33 6.93
N MET A 212 8.94 -3.22 6.24
CA MET A 212 9.00 -4.64 6.56
C MET A 212 9.59 -4.88 7.96
N GLU A 213 10.74 -4.28 8.23
CA GLU A 213 11.47 -4.42 9.51
C GLU A 213 10.60 -3.96 10.68
N ARG A 214 9.91 -2.83 10.53
CA ARG A 214 9.00 -2.30 11.53
C ARG A 214 7.82 -3.23 11.80
N ASN A 215 7.17 -3.74 10.75
CA ASN A 215 6.03 -4.64 10.90
C ASN A 215 6.44 -5.94 11.59
N LEU A 216 7.51 -6.57 11.12
CA LEU A 216 8.02 -7.81 11.72
C LEU A 216 8.51 -7.60 13.15
N GLY A 217 9.17 -6.46 13.43
CA GLY A 217 9.59 -6.09 14.77
C GLY A 217 8.43 -5.91 15.75
N ARG A 218 7.31 -5.34 15.29
CA ARG A 218 6.07 -5.23 16.10
C ARG A 218 5.45 -6.59 16.41
N ILE A 219 5.35 -7.46 15.41
CA ILE A 219 4.84 -8.83 15.59
C ILE A 219 5.76 -9.58 16.55
N LEU A 220 7.06 -9.48 16.37
CA LEU A 220 8.06 -10.11 17.22
C LEU A 220 7.95 -9.66 18.68
N ALA A 221 7.77 -8.36 18.92
CA ALA A 221 7.62 -7.80 20.26
C ALA A 221 6.37 -8.33 21.01
N GLN A 222 5.36 -8.78 20.28
CA GLN A 222 4.14 -9.40 20.82
C GLN A 222 4.21 -10.94 20.84
N GLY A 223 5.30 -11.52 20.35
CA GLY A 223 5.48 -12.95 20.13
C GLY A 223 5.46 -13.78 21.42
N ARG A 224 5.03 -15.05 21.30
CA ARG A 224 4.80 -15.97 22.42
C ARG A 224 6.03 -16.30 23.25
N ARG A 225 7.24 -16.22 22.67
CA ARG A 225 8.52 -16.57 23.33
C ARG A 225 9.29 -15.38 23.87
N VAL A 226 8.78 -14.15 23.68
CA VAL A 226 9.44 -12.96 24.24
C VAL A 226 9.18 -12.89 25.74
N ARG A 227 10.17 -13.31 26.53
CA ARG A 227 10.09 -13.40 28.00
C ARG A 227 10.38 -12.08 28.74
N THR A 228 10.75 -11.05 28.05
CA THR A 228 11.11 -9.78 28.67
C THR A 228 10.38 -8.63 27.98
N HIS A 229 9.75 -7.77 28.76
CA HIS A 229 9.28 -6.43 28.31
C HIS A 229 10.48 -5.49 28.08
N GLY A 230 11.51 -5.98 27.41
CA GLY A 230 12.70 -5.23 27.08
C GLY A 230 12.79 -5.04 25.57
N GLU A 231 13.28 -3.89 25.20
CA GLU A 231 13.66 -3.39 23.87
C GLU A 231 13.08 -4.12 22.65
N ALA A 232 12.33 -3.39 21.82
CA ALA A 232 11.87 -3.92 20.54
C ALA A 232 13.05 -4.53 19.78
N ARG A 233 13.10 -5.85 19.65
CA ARG A 233 14.14 -6.53 18.89
C ARG A 233 14.03 -6.08 17.44
N ALA A 234 15.09 -5.44 16.94
CA ALA A 234 15.16 -5.03 15.55
C ALA A 234 15.31 -6.27 14.66
N VAL A 235 14.34 -6.52 13.79
CA VAL A 235 14.48 -7.50 12.71
C VAL A 235 15.26 -6.82 11.58
N ARG A 236 16.34 -7.44 11.10
CA ARG A 236 17.12 -6.93 9.97
C ARG A 236 16.82 -7.69 8.70
N LEU A 237 16.55 -6.96 7.63
CA LEU A 237 16.26 -7.55 6.33
C LEU A 237 17.30 -7.12 5.28
N SER A 238 17.82 -8.11 4.56
CA SER A 238 18.45 -7.88 3.26
C SER A 238 17.42 -8.12 2.18
N PHE A 239 17.07 -7.09 1.41
CA PHE A 239 16.00 -7.18 0.41
C PHE A 239 16.51 -6.80 -0.98
N THR A 240 16.31 -7.69 -1.95
CA THR A 240 16.62 -7.44 -3.36
C THR A 240 15.39 -7.65 -4.22
N PRO A 241 14.73 -6.57 -4.67
CA PRO A 241 13.62 -6.67 -5.60
C PRO A 241 14.09 -6.82 -7.05
N HIS A 242 13.29 -7.53 -7.85
CA HIS A 242 13.49 -7.70 -9.28
C HIS A 242 12.21 -7.38 -10.04
N LEU A 243 12.33 -6.78 -11.20
CA LEU A 243 11.30 -6.79 -12.23
C LEU A 243 11.46 -8.05 -13.08
N VAL A 244 10.34 -8.70 -13.34
CA VAL A 244 10.29 -9.93 -14.14
C VAL A 244 9.25 -9.79 -15.25
N PRO A 245 9.32 -10.59 -16.33
CA PRO A 245 8.43 -10.48 -17.48
C PRO A 245 7.02 -11.04 -17.16
N MET A 246 6.39 -10.49 -16.15
CA MET A 246 4.99 -10.71 -15.78
C MET A 246 4.25 -9.38 -15.79
N THR A 247 2.98 -9.40 -16.10
CA THR A 247 2.16 -8.18 -16.02
C THR A 247 1.89 -7.81 -14.57
N ARG A 248 1.50 -8.78 -13.74
CA ARG A 248 1.05 -8.58 -12.34
C ARG A 248 1.53 -9.71 -11.44
N GLY A 249 1.56 -9.41 -10.15
CA GLY A 249 1.88 -10.36 -9.10
C GLY A 249 3.25 -10.11 -8.49
N ILE A 250 3.44 -10.67 -7.30
CA ILE A 250 4.72 -10.67 -6.58
C ILE A 250 4.94 -12.06 -6.01
N LEU A 251 6.10 -12.61 -6.27
CA LEU A 251 6.64 -13.80 -5.60
C LEU A 251 7.77 -13.37 -4.67
N VAL A 252 7.73 -13.80 -3.43
CA VAL A 252 8.80 -13.58 -2.45
C VAL A 252 9.38 -14.91 -2.04
N THR A 253 10.71 -15.00 -2.05
CA THR A 253 11.47 -16.10 -1.44
C THR A 253 12.30 -15.51 -0.30
N ALA A 254 12.23 -16.11 0.87
CA ALA A 254 12.97 -15.65 2.03
C ALA A 254 13.72 -16.78 2.71
N GLU A 255 14.96 -16.53 3.08
CA GLU A 255 15.74 -17.35 4.01
C GLU A 255 15.77 -16.62 5.36
N ALA A 256 15.25 -17.26 6.41
CA ALA A 256 15.11 -16.65 7.72
C ALA A 256 16.17 -17.15 8.69
N GLU A 257 16.82 -16.24 9.39
CA GLU A 257 17.64 -16.54 10.57
C GLU A 257 16.74 -16.60 11.79
N VAL A 258 16.78 -17.72 12.50
CA VAL A 258 15.94 -17.95 13.67
C VAL A 258 16.75 -18.27 14.92
N GLU A 259 16.21 -17.95 16.11
CA GLU A 259 16.82 -18.25 17.40
C GLU A 259 16.43 -19.66 17.84
N GLY A 260 17.43 -20.46 18.22
CA GLY A 260 17.23 -21.79 18.79
C GLY A 260 16.92 -22.89 17.78
N ALA A 261 17.38 -22.72 16.54
CA ALA A 261 17.43 -23.78 15.53
C ALA A 261 18.76 -24.52 15.56
#